data_b3cfc55fa8923f2755ff7450260da4e1
#
_entry.id   b3cfc55fa8923f2755ff7450260da4e1
#
_cell.length_a   1.000
_cell.length_b   1.000
_cell.length_c   1.000
_cell.angle_alpha   90.00
_cell.angle_beta   90.00
_cell.angle_gamma   90.00
#
_symmetry.space_group_name_H-M   'P 1'
#
loop_
_entity.id
_entity.type
_entity.pdbx_description
1 polymer ?
#
loop_
_entity_poly.entity_id
_entity_poly.type
_entity_poly.pdbx_seq_one_letter_code
_entity_poly.pdbx_strand_id
1 'polypeptide(L)'
;MSTRKTTVFYALLIAVASVAVGMVIASRLELSPASSAQTVTAGVPPANSAPLSGPVDASTFRTIAKSMSPAVVNIRTESRQRSSQMTQFFGGDDDLLERFFGQGGSRNRQQERPQVTQAAGTGFIISKDGFILTNNHVVEGATKIQVSFYGDDPDVTYLAQVVGRDPLTDSALIELTEKPKRELTEVKFGDSAQMQPGDWVMAIGNPFGLAHTVSVGVISATERPFPITDGRSQDVLQTDAAINPGNSGGPLLNVRGEVVGVNTAIYTDSRQAGNIGIGFAIPINTVRELLPQLRAGKVTRGVIGVSVGTIPLDALEQLGLKERAGALVSSVNSGGPASKAGVEPGDVIVEFNGKAVRNRDELVGMVTRTRPGTTVPMKVLRDKVEKRLEVTIDELNL
;
A
#
# COMPACT_ATOMS: atom_id res chain seq x y z
N MET A 1 69.37 -16.62 3.03
CA MET A 1 67.92 -16.64 3.44
C MET A 1 67.56 -18.06 3.82
N SER A 2 67.02 -18.31 4.98
CA SER A 2 66.74 -19.65 5.49
C SER A 2 65.77 -20.40 4.54
N THR A 3 66.12 -21.62 4.15
CA THR A 3 65.32 -22.54 3.31
C THR A 3 63.91 -22.65 3.70
N ARG A 4 63.58 -22.49 4.98
CA ARG A 4 62.22 -22.50 5.51
C ARG A 4 61.36 -21.32 5.06
N LYS A 5 61.94 -20.12 4.88
CA LYS A 5 61.20 -18.93 4.38
C LYS A 5 60.88 -19.06 2.88
N THR A 6 61.78 -19.65 2.12
CA THR A 6 61.60 -19.90 0.70
C THR A 6 60.53 -20.96 0.45
N THR A 7 60.49 -22.02 1.25
CA THR A 7 59.45 -23.07 1.17
C THR A 7 58.05 -22.52 1.52
N VAL A 8 57.95 -21.69 2.56
CA VAL A 8 56.65 -21.04 2.95
C VAL A 8 56.20 -20.10 1.84
N PHE A 9 57.12 -19.34 1.21
CA PHE A 9 56.76 -18.43 0.13
C PHE A 9 56.21 -19.19 -1.08
N TYR A 10 56.84 -20.28 -1.51
CA TYR A 10 56.34 -21.10 -2.62
C TYR A 10 55.03 -21.82 -2.28
N ALA A 11 54.83 -22.29 -1.06
CA ALA A 11 53.57 -22.89 -0.64
C ALA A 11 52.41 -21.89 -0.68
N LEU A 12 52.65 -20.63 -0.27
CA LEU A 12 51.64 -19.57 -0.32
C LEU A 12 51.32 -19.18 -1.75
N LEU A 13 52.31 -19.12 -2.63
CA LEU A 13 52.17 -18.82 -4.04
C LEU A 13 51.34 -19.88 -4.77
N ILE A 14 51.59 -21.16 -4.47
CA ILE A 14 50.82 -22.30 -5.01
C ILE A 14 49.38 -22.24 -4.50
N ALA A 15 49.16 -21.93 -3.21
CA ALA A 15 47.82 -21.81 -2.64
C ALA A 15 47.01 -20.70 -3.31
N VAL A 16 47.61 -19.51 -3.51
CA VAL A 16 46.97 -18.39 -4.22
C VAL A 16 46.66 -18.74 -5.68
N ALA A 17 47.59 -19.37 -6.38
CA ALA A 17 47.40 -19.83 -7.76
C ALA A 17 46.28 -20.88 -7.86
N SER A 18 46.19 -21.81 -6.91
CA SER A 18 45.13 -22.82 -6.87
C SER A 18 43.74 -22.21 -6.64
N VAL A 19 43.62 -21.21 -5.76
CA VAL A 19 42.39 -20.46 -5.53
C VAL A 19 41.96 -19.69 -6.78
N ALA A 20 42.93 -19.02 -7.46
CA ALA A 20 42.63 -18.29 -8.69
C ALA A 20 42.17 -19.22 -9.83
N VAL A 21 42.82 -20.38 -10.00
CA VAL A 21 42.41 -21.40 -10.97
C VAL A 21 41.02 -21.97 -10.61
N GLY A 22 40.79 -22.24 -9.33
CA GLY A 22 39.47 -22.71 -8.83
C GLY A 22 38.35 -21.71 -9.11
N MET A 23 38.57 -20.40 -8.92
CA MET A 23 37.63 -19.36 -9.25
C MET A 23 37.35 -19.27 -10.75
N VAL A 24 38.36 -19.39 -11.60
CA VAL A 24 38.17 -19.38 -13.07
C VAL A 24 37.42 -20.61 -13.54
N ILE A 25 37.72 -21.78 -12.97
CA ILE A 25 36.98 -23.01 -13.31
C ILE A 25 35.54 -22.93 -12.82
N ALA A 26 35.30 -22.46 -11.59
CA ALA A 26 33.95 -22.28 -11.04
C ALA A 26 33.11 -21.28 -11.86
N SER A 27 33.72 -20.19 -12.34
CA SER A 27 33.04 -19.21 -13.20
C SER A 27 32.75 -19.74 -14.61
N ARG A 28 33.57 -20.66 -15.13
CA ARG A 28 33.34 -21.26 -16.46
C ARG A 28 32.36 -22.44 -16.44
N LEU A 29 32.24 -23.13 -15.31
CA LEU A 29 31.33 -24.26 -15.14
C LEU A 29 29.93 -23.85 -14.62
N GLU A 30 29.67 -22.53 -14.46
CA GLU A 30 28.40 -22.02 -13.90
C GLU A 30 28.02 -22.73 -12.58
N LEU A 31 29.03 -23.17 -11.80
CA LEU A 31 28.82 -23.81 -10.49
C LEU A 31 28.50 -22.81 -9.37
N SER A 32 28.19 -21.56 -9.71
CA SER A 32 27.46 -20.70 -8.79
C SER A 32 26.10 -21.37 -8.58
N PRO A 33 25.72 -21.67 -7.31
CA PRO A 33 24.36 -22.12 -7.08
C PRO A 33 23.45 -21.02 -7.68
N ALA A 34 22.69 -21.40 -8.70
CA ALA A 34 21.66 -20.53 -9.21
C ALA A 34 20.84 -20.12 -7.99
N SER A 35 20.98 -18.86 -7.58
CA SER A 35 20.12 -18.30 -6.55
C SER A 35 18.68 -18.42 -7.13
N SER A 36 18.01 -19.50 -6.77
CA SER A 36 16.61 -19.75 -7.13
C SER A 36 15.64 -18.82 -6.39
N ALA A 37 16.14 -17.66 -5.97
CA ALA A 37 15.33 -16.48 -5.70
C ALA A 37 15.01 -15.77 -7.03
N GLN A 38 14.56 -16.50 -8.04
CA GLN A 38 13.60 -15.95 -8.99
C GLN A 38 12.31 -15.78 -8.18
N THR A 39 12.24 -14.66 -7.45
CA THR A 39 10.94 -14.10 -7.12
C THR A 39 10.19 -14.04 -8.44
N VAL A 40 9.11 -14.80 -8.50
CA VAL A 40 8.16 -14.76 -9.61
C VAL A 40 7.53 -13.36 -9.55
N THR A 41 8.22 -12.36 -10.11
CA THR A 41 7.72 -11.02 -10.39
C THR A 41 6.93 -11.01 -11.69
N ALA A 42 6.59 -12.20 -12.21
CA ALA A 42 5.73 -12.33 -13.37
C ALA A 42 4.38 -11.66 -13.06
N GLY A 43 4.14 -10.53 -13.69
CA GLY A 43 2.90 -9.78 -13.60
C GLY A 43 2.90 -8.56 -12.66
N VAL A 44 4.02 -8.18 -12.05
CA VAL A 44 4.17 -6.87 -11.42
C VAL A 44 4.79 -5.92 -12.44
N PRO A 45 4.14 -4.79 -12.78
CA PRO A 45 4.73 -3.80 -13.67
C PRO A 45 6.09 -3.33 -13.17
N PRO A 46 7.12 -3.21 -14.01
CA PRO A 46 8.44 -2.71 -13.59
C PRO A 46 8.32 -1.25 -13.12
N ALA A 47 8.99 -0.92 -12.03
CA ALA A 47 9.09 0.46 -11.58
C ALA A 47 10.24 1.17 -12.29
N ASN A 48 10.00 2.41 -12.70
CA ASN A 48 11.02 3.28 -13.22
C ASN A 48 11.57 4.18 -12.11
N SER A 49 12.82 3.97 -11.73
CA SER A 49 13.54 4.73 -10.70
C SER A 49 14.39 5.87 -11.28
N ALA A 50 14.27 6.20 -12.56
CA ALA A 50 15.00 7.33 -13.13
C ALA A 50 14.47 8.65 -12.56
N PRO A 51 15.34 9.63 -12.23
CA PRO A 51 14.91 10.95 -11.76
C PRO A 51 13.94 11.62 -12.72
N LEU A 52 12.94 12.30 -12.20
CA LEU A 52 12.04 13.14 -12.99
C LEU A 52 12.82 14.36 -13.49
N SER A 53 13.09 14.43 -14.77
CA SER A 53 13.83 15.54 -15.40
C SER A 53 13.24 15.88 -16.75
N GLY A 54 13.37 17.13 -17.15
CA GLY A 54 12.93 17.66 -18.43
C GLY A 54 11.83 18.72 -18.30
N PRO A 55 11.63 19.52 -19.35
CA PRO A 55 10.62 20.55 -19.35
C PRO A 55 9.22 19.95 -19.43
N VAL A 56 8.30 20.49 -18.62
CA VAL A 56 6.86 20.23 -18.73
C VAL A 56 6.26 21.32 -19.61
N ASP A 57 5.68 20.95 -20.72
CA ASP A 57 5.02 21.88 -21.65
C ASP A 57 3.49 21.74 -21.62
N ALA A 58 2.80 22.63 -22.34
CA ALA A 58 1.34 22.65 -22.40
C ALA A 58 0.71 21.37 -23.01
N SER A 59 1.49 20.56 -23.72
CA SER A 59 1.01 19.32 -24.36
C SER A 59 1.27 18.08 -23.50
N THR A 60 2.15 18.16 -22.49
CA THR A 60 2.59 17.03 -21.67
C THR A 60 1.39 16.29 -21.09
N PHE A 61 0.54 16.98 -20.33
CA PHE A 61 -0.61 16.35 -19.68
C PHE A 61 -1.66 15.86 -20.65
N ARG A 62 -1.86 16.57 -21.78
CA ARG A 62 -2.77 16.11 -22.84
C ARG A 62 -2.27 14.80 -23.45
N THR A 63 -0.98 14.68 -23.68
CA THR A 63 -0.36 13.47 -24.24
C THR A 63 -0.49 12.30 -23.26
N ILE A 64 -0.19 12.53 -21.98
CA ILE A 64 -0.36 11.51 -20.94
C ILE A 64 -1.83 11.08 -20.82
N ALA A 65 -2.77 12.02 -20.76
CA ALA A 65 -4.18 11.71 -20.70
C ALA A 65 -4.62 10.83 -21.88
N LYS A 66 -4.23 11.20 -23.11
CA LYS A 66 -4.58 10.42 -24.31
C LYS A 66 -3.99 9.00 -24.30
N SER A 67 -2.76 8.84 -23.84
CA SER A 67 -2.08 7.54 -23.83
C SER A 67 -2.53 6.64 -22.66
N MET A 68 -2.89 7.23 -21.50
CA MET A 68 -3.23 6.47 -20.30
C MET A 68 -4.73 6.24 -20.11
N SER A 69 -5.60 7.07 -20.71
CA SER A 69 -7.05 6.84 -20.63
C SER A 69 -7.48 5.42 -21.02
N PRO A 70 -6.94 4.77 -22.06
CA PRO A 70 -7.32 3.38 -22.38
C PRO A 70 -6.99 2.35 -21.29
N ALA A 71 -6.06 2.67 -20.36
CA ALA A 71 -5.71 1.83 -19.25
C ALA A 71 -6.58 2.04 -18.00
N VAL A 72 -7.38 3.12 -17.98
CA VAL A 72 -8.25 3.47 -16.84
C VAL A 72 -9.67 3.00 -17.12
N VAL A 73 -10.27 2.35 -16.14
CA VAL A 73 -11.60 1.73 -16.25
C VAL A 73 -12.56 2.27 -15.21
N ASN A 74 -13.84 2.28 -15.55
CA ASN A 74 -14.92 2.47 -14.58
C ASN A 74 -15.25 1.13 -13.92
N ILE A 75 -15.48 1.16 -12.61
CA ILE A 75 -15.91 -0.01 -11.84
C ILE A 75 -17.27 0.32 -11.22
N ARG A 76 -18.27 -0.52 -11.49
CA ARG A 76 -19.59 -0.48 -10.85
C ARG A 76 -19.76 -1.74 -10.02
N THR A 77 -20.24 -1.57 -8.79
CA THR A 77 -20.46 -2.70 -7.88
C THR A 77 -21.90 -2.70 -7.38
N GLU A 78 -22.43 -3.90 -7.18
CA GLU A 78 -23.70 -4.15 -6.51
C GLU A 78 -23.40 -4.89 -5.21
N SER A 79 -23.91 -4.41 -4.08
CA SER A 79 -23.82 -5.09 -2.78
C SER A 79 -25.21 -5.26 -2.16
N ARG A 80 -25.39 -6.33 -1.40
CA ARG A 80 -26.65 -6.61 -0.70
C ARG A 80 -26.68 -6.09 0.73
N GLN A 81 -25.57 -5.55 1.20
CA GLN A 81 -25.42 -5.06 2.58
C GLN A 81 -24.55 -3.80 2.58
N ARG A 82 -24.96 -2.80 3.30
CA ARG A 82 -24.18 -1.56 3.48
C ARG A 82 -22.95 -1.89 4.30
N SER A 83 -21.76 -1.68 3.77
CA SER A 83 -20.52 -1.72 4.53
C SER A 83 -20.47 -0.49 5.43
N SER A 84 -20.47 -0.69 6.74
CA SER A 84 -20.31 0.39 7.72
C SER A 84 -18.93 1.06 7.70
N GLN A 85 -17.95 0.48 6.99
CA GLN A 85 -16.58 1.00 6.93
C GLN A 85 -16.42 2.16 5.94
N MET A 86 -17.25 2.23 4.90
CA MET A 86 -17.20 3.30 3.90
C MET A 86 -17.47 4.67 4.51
N THR A 87 -18.33 4.73 5.52
CA THR A 87 -18.72 5.95 6.24
C THR A 87 -17.56 6.52 7.08
N GLN A 88 -16.69 5.67 7.63
CA GLN A 88 -15.55 6.10 8.43
C GLN A 88 -14.41 6.65 7.57
N PHE A 89 -14.26 6.17 6.34
CA PHE A 89 -13.18 6.57 5.43
C PHE A 89 -13.39 7.99 4.85
N PHE A 90 -14.65 8.42 4.70
CA PHE A 90 -15.03 9.72 4.13
C PHE A 90 -15.47 10.77 5.16
N GLY A 91 -15.11 10.65 6.42
CA GLY A 91 -15.33 11.69 7.42
C GLY A 91 -16.65 11.62 8.17
N GLY A 92 -17.28 10.44 8.24
CA GLY A 92 -18.29 10.18 9.28
C GLY A 92 -19.69 10.73 9.04
N ASP A 93 -20.01 11.32 7.90
CA ASP A 93 -21.36 11.80 7.59
C ASP A 93 -22.03 10.90 6.54
N ASP A 94 -22.92 10.00 6.99
CA ASP A 94 -23.74 9.11 6.14
C ASP A 94 -24.49 9.88 5.03
N ASP A 95 -24.80 11.15 5.29
CA ASP A 95 -25.58 12.03 4.41
C ASP A 95 -24.81 12.42 3.12
N LEU A 96 -23.45 12.46 3.16
CA LEU A 96 -22.63 12.82 1.99
C LEU A 96 -22.54 11.68 0.99
N LEU A 97 -22.36 10.46 1.47
CA LEU A 97 -22.35 9.27 0.61
C LEU A 97 -23.72 9.00 0.00
N GLU A 98 -24.81 9.19 0.78
CA GLU A 98 -26.18 9.11 0.25
C GLU A 98 -26.46 10.14 -0.83
N ARG A 99 -25.95 11.36 -0.71
CA ARG A 99 -26.14 12.42 -1.73
C ARG A 99 -25.34 12.16 -3.01
N PHE A 100 -24.19 11.50 -2.93
CA PHE A 100 -23.34 11.24 -4.09
C PHE A 100 -23.65 9.91 -4.79
N PHE A 101 -24.06 8.88 -4.04
CA PHE A 101 -24.28 7.53 -4.58
C PHE A 101 -25.73 7.05 -4.45
N GLY A 102 -26.58 7.74 -3.68
CA GLY A 102 -27.98 7.41 -3.47
C GLY A 102 -28.90 8.39 -4.17
N GLN A 103 -29.70 7.93 -5.09
CA GLN A 103 -30.88 8.67 -5.55
C GLN A 103 -31.81 8.89 -4.36
N GLY A 104 -32.13 10.16 -4.08
CA GLY A 104 -32.92 10.59 -2.95
C GLY A 104 -34.19 9.76 -2.74
N GLY A 105 -34.24 9.05 -1.64
CA GLY A 105 -35.37 8.26 -1.19
C GLY A 105 -35.79 8.68 0.22
N SER A 106 -36.92 9.29 0.30
CA SER A 106 -37.68 9.73 1.47
C SER A 106 -37.61 8.75 2.64
N ARG A 107 -37.34 9.29 3.85
CA ARG A 107 -37.47 8.58 5.13
C ARG A 107 -38.91 8.02 5.30
N ASN A 108 -39.05 6.74 5.01
CA ASN A 108 -40.19 5.97 5.51
C ASN A 108 -39.66 4.63 6.04
N ARG A 109 -39.56 4.53 7.37
CA ARG A 109 -39.29 3.28 8.09
C ARG A 109 -40.48 2.34 7.91
N GLN A 110 -40.40 1.45 6.90
CA GLN A 110 -41.21 0.22 6.90
C GLN A 110 -40.60 -0.83 5.97
N GLN A 111 -40.25 -1.97 6.56
CA GLN A 111 -39.90 -3.25 5.96
C GLN A 111 -38.53 -3.34 5.22
N GLU A 112 -37.60 -4.02 5.87
CA GLU A 112 -36.31 -4.48 5.37
C GLU A 112 -36.50 -5.46 4.19
N ARG A 113 -36.57 -4.91 2.99
CA ARG A 113 -36.17 -5.66 1.80
C ARG A 113 -34.68 -5.46 1.62
N PRO A 114 -33.88 -6.48 1.27
CA PRO A 114 -32.48 -6.31 0.99
C PRO A 114 -32.35 -5.29 -0.16
N GLN A 115 -31.98 -4.07 0.18
CA GLN A 115 -31.70 -3.03 -0.82
C GLN A 115 -30.36 -3.35 -1.48
N VAL A 116 -30.39 -3.51 -2.79
CA VAL A 116 -29.16 -3.57 -3.60
C VAL A 116 -28.60 -2.14 -3.65
N THR A 117 -27.46 -1.92 -3.01
CA THR A 117 -26.73 -0.66 -3.07
C THR A 117 -25.75 -0.73 -4.24
N GLN A 118 -25.74 0.30 -5.08
CA GLN A 118 -24.78 0.44 -6.16
C GLN A 118 -23.69 1.45 -5.75
N ALA A 119 -22.45 1.11 -6.03
CA ALA A 119 -21.32 2.02 -5.89
C ALA A 119 -20.54 2.08 -7.21
N ALA A 120 -19.82 3.19 -7.40
CA ALA A 120 -18.98 3.38 -8.56
C ALA A 120 -17.61 3.90 -8.14
N GLY A 121 -16.58 3.48 -8.85
CA GLY A 121 -15.20 3.89 -8.67
C GLY A 121 -14.41 3.75 -9.96
N THR A 122 -13.13 3.90 -9.83
CA THR A 122 -12.17 3.78 -10.93
C THR A 122 -11.19 2.64 -10.63
N GLY A 123 -10.62 2.07 -11.66
CA GLY A 123 -9.47 1.17 -11.59
C GLY A 123 -8.53 1.41 -12.76
N PHE A 124 -7.40 0.73 -12.77
CA PHE A 124 -6.48 0.76 -13.89
C PHE A 124 -5.85 -0.61 -14.15
N ILE A 125 -5.64 -0.91 -15.42
CA ILE A 125 -5.16 -2.18 -15.91
C ILE A 125 -3.66 -2.29 -15.67
N ILE A 126 -3.22 -3.34 -14.96
CA ILE A 126 -1.82 -3.60 -14.66
C ILE A 126 -1.22 -4.77 -15.43
N SER A 127 -2.05 -5.50 -16.19
CA SER A 127 -1.62 -6.62 -16.99
C SER A 127 -2.56 -6.83 -18.17
N LYS A 128 -2.02 -7.20 -19.32
CA LYS A 128 -2.79 -7.61 -20.52
C LYS A 128 -3.66 -8.84 -20.29
N ASP A 129 -3.47 -9.55 -19.17
CA ASP A 129 -4.32 -10.69 -18.77
C ASP A 129 -5.63 -10.24 -18.12
N GLY A 130 -5.83 -8.94 -17.88
CA GLY A 130 -7.08 -8.42 -17.35
C GLY A 130 -7.07 -8.17 -15.85
N PHE A 131 -5.88 -8.11 -15.21
CA PHE A 131 -5.76 -7.67 -13.83
C PHE A 131 -5.88 -6.16 -13.72
N ILE A 132 -6.69 -5.72 -12.77
CA ILE A 132 -7.02 -4.30 -12.53
C ILE A 132 -6.78 -4.01 -11.05
N LEU A 133 -6.06 -2.93 -10.77
CA LEU A 133 -5.93 -2.36 -9.43
C LEU A 133 -7.01 -1.32 -9.18
N THR A 134 -7.51 -1.32 -7.95
CA THR A 134 -8.47 -0.33 -7.45
C THR A 134 -8.36 -0.23 -5.93
N ASN A 135 -9.22 0.56 -5.27
CA ASN A 135 -9.32 0.57 -3.82
C ASN A 135 -10.17 -0.59 -3.27
N ASN A 136 -9.86 -0.99 -2.02
CA ASN A 136 -10.64 -2.01 -1.33
C ASN A 136 -12.09 -1.54 -1.14
N HIS A 137 -12.30 -0.29 -0.71
CA HIS A 137 -13.64 0.23 -0.45
C HIS A 137 -14.54 0.26 -1.70
N VAL A 138 -13.98 0.28 -2.91
CA VAL A 138 -14.74 0.22 -4.18
C VAL A 138 -15.39 -1.15 -4.38
N VAL A 139 -14.72 -2.23 -3.93
CA VAL A 139 -15.14 -3.62 -4.17
C VAL A 139 -15.58 -4.36 -2.92
N GLU A 140 -15.48 -3.74 -1.76
CA GLU A 140 -15.83 -4.36 -0.49
C GLU A 140 -17.30 -4.73 -0.42
N GLY A 141 -17.60 -5.98 -0.03
CA GLY A 141 -18.96 -6.49 0.04
C GLY A 141 -19.69 -6.60 -1.29
N ALA A 142 -19.01 -6.36 -2.41
CA ALA A 142 -19.61 -6.48 -3.74
C ALA A 142 -20.02 -7.93 -4.05
N THR A 143 -21.26 -8.10 -4.44
CA THR A 143 -21.79 -9.38 -4.96
C THR A 143 -21.67 -9.47 -6.48
N LYS A 144 -21.50 -8.32 -7.14
CA LYS A 144 -21.28 -8.21 -8.57
C LYS A 144 -20.37 -7.04 -8.87
N ILE A 145 -19.38 -7.24 -9.72
CA ILE A 145 -18.43 -6.21 -10.17
C ILE A 145 -18.51 -6.14 -11.70
N GLN A 146 -18.75 -4.95 -12.21
CA GLN A 146 -18.83 -4.66 -13.63
C GLN A 146 -17.78 -3.61 -14.00
N VAL A 147 -17.06 -3.84 -15.06
CA VAL A 147 -15.99 -2.99 -15.58
C VAL A 147 -16.39 -2.46 -16.95
N SER A 148 -16.24 -1.16 -17.19
CA SER A 148 -16.40 -0.54 -18.50
C SER A 148 -15.10 0.12 -18.92
N PHE A 149 -14.71 -0.05 -20.18
CA PHE A 149 -13.49 0.53 -20.73
C PHE A 149 -13.74 1.87 -21.39
N TYR A 150 -12.68 2.65 -21.49
CA TYR A 150 -12.69 3.90 -22.23
C TYR A 150 -13.04 3.70 -23.71
N GLY A 151 -14.00 4.49 -24.20
CA GLY A 151 -14.43 4.48 -25.58
C GLY A 151 -15.38 3.36 -25.97
N ASP A 152 -15.77 2.49 -25.02
CA ASP A 152 -16.86 1.54 -25.26
C ASP A 152 -18.23 2.22 -25.13
N ASP A 153 -19.24 1.60 -25.70
CA ASP A 153 -20.63 2.01 -25.48
C ASP A 153 -20.94 1.90 -23.97
N PRO A 154 -21.65 2.86 -23.37
CA PRO A 154 -22.00 2.85 -21.94
C PRO A 154 -22.70 1.58 -21.45
N ASP A 155 -23.38 0.87 -22.34
CA ASP A 155 -24.08 -0.38 -22.02
C ASP A 155 -23.17 -1.62 -22.07
N VAL A 156 -21.94 -1.49 -22.61
CA VAL A 156 -20.97 -2.58 -22.66
C VAL A 156 -20.22 -2.67 -21.33
N THR A 157 -20.43 -3.79 -20.63
CA THR A 157 -19.75 -4.07 -19.36
C THR A 157 -19.15 -5.47 -19.36
N TYR A 158 -18.06 -5.63 -18.64
CA TYR A 158 -17.35 -6.88 -18.43
C TYR A 158 -17.43 -7.28 -16.96
N LEU A 159 -17.70 -8.53 -16.68
CA LEU A 159 -17.70 -9.01 -15.31
C LEU A 159 -16.28 -9.18 -14.79
N ALA A 160 -16.10 -8.88 -13.51
CA ALA A 160 -14.83 -9.07 -12.81
C ALA A 160 -15.07 -9.74 -11.46
N GLN A 161 -14.01 -10.33 -10.92
CA GLN A 161 -13.98 -10.95 -9.60
C GLN A 161 -12.85 -10.38 -8.77
N VAL A 162 -13.03 -10.35 -7.45
CA VAL A 162 -11.95 -9.99 -6.53
C VAL A 162 -10.95 -11.13 -6.49
N VAL A 163 -9.68 -10.84 -6.77
CA VAL A 163 -8.56 -11.77 -6.62
C VAL A 163 -8.01 -11.67 -5.19
N GLY A 164 -7.76 -10.47 -4.70
CA GLY A 164 -7.32 -10.24 -3.33
C GLY A 164 -7.52 -8.80 -2.94
N ARG A 165 -7.60 -8.56 -1.64
CA ARG A 165 -7.81 -7.21 -1.08
C ARG A 165 -7.07 -7.02 0.23
N ASP A 166 -6.75 -5.79 0.54
CA ASP A 166 -6.16 -5.36 1.80
C ASP A 166 -6.88 -4.11 2.33
N PRO A 167 -7.77 -4.27 3.31
CA PRO A 167 -8.49 -3.16 3.92
C PRO A 167 -7.57 -2.13 4.58
N LEU A 168 -6.38 -2.54 5.07
CA LEU A 168 -5.47 -1.63 5.76
C LEU A 168 -4.80 -0.62 4.83
N THR A 169 -4.45 -1.04 3.62
CA THR A 169 -3.89 -0.13 2.60
C THR A 169 -4.96 0.33 1.62
N ASP A 170 -6.22 -0.01 1.86
CA ASP A 170 -7.32 0.28 0.94
C ASP A 170 -7.01 -0.10 -0.50
N SER A 171 -6.41 -1.27 -0.72
CA SER A 171 -6.00 -1.76 -2.04
C SER A 171 -6.71 -3.05 -2.40
N ALA A 172 -7.13 -3.19 -3.64
CA ALA A 172 -7.74 -4.40 -4.17
C ALA A 172 -7.24 -4.73 -5.57
N LEU A 173 -7.09 -6.01 -5.84
CA LEU A 173 -6.83 -6.58 -7.15
C LEU A 173 -8.07 -7.32 -7.61
N ILE A 174 -8.58 -6.95 -8.77
CA ILE A 174 -9.67 -7.64 -9.45
C ILE A 174 -9.18 -8.19 -10.79
N GLU A 175 -9.87 -9.17 -11.30
CA GLU A 175 -9.59 -9.82 -12.59
C GLU A 175 -10.86 -9.91 -13.41
N LEU A 176 -10.75 -9.62 -14.70
CA LEU A 176 -11.85 -9.84 -15.64
C LEU A 176 -12.14 -11.35 -15.76
N THR A 177 -13.40 -11.74 -15.64
CA THR A 177 -13.81 -13.15 -15.78
C THR A 177 -13.74 -13.65 -17.23
N GLU A 178 -13.83 -12.69 -18.17
CA GLU A 178 -13.71 -12.96 -19.60
C GLU A 178 -12.77 -11.95 -20.25
N LYS A 179 -11.90 -12.42 -21.14
CA LYS A 179 -11.02 -11.53 -21.88
C LYS A 179 -11.81 -10.73 -22.92
N PRO A 180 -11.73 -9.41 -22.91
CA PRO A 180 -12.37 -8.60 -23.94
C PRO A 180 -11.72 -8.84 -25.30
N LYS A 181 -12.51 -8.71 -26.39
CA LYS A 181 -12.04 -8.88 -27.78
C LYS A 181 -11.20 -7.68 -28.26
N ARG A 182 -10.40 -7.10 -27.37
CA ARG A 182 -9.52 -5.95 -27.65
C ARG A 182 -8.19 -6.13 -26.94
N GLU A 183 -7.15 -5.51 -27.44
CA GLU A 183 -5.88 -5.44 -26.70
C GLU A 183 -6.03 -4.48 -25.52
N LEU A 184 -5.63 -4.93 -24.34
CA LEU A 184 -5.65 -4.12 -23.13
C LEU A 184 -4.38 -3.28 -23.06
N THR A 185 -4.54 -2.00 -22.76
CA THR A 185 -3.44 -1.09 -22.43
C THR A 185 -3.14 -1.23 -20.96
N GLU A 186 -1.90 -1.56 -20.61
CA GLU A 186 -1.44 -1.64 -19.22
C GLU A 186 -0.66 -0.38 -18.83
N VAL A 187 -0.74 -0.01 -17.55
CA VAL A 187 0.06 1.08 -16.99
C VAL A 187 1.49 0.65 -16.71
N LYS A 188 2.39 1.63 -16.58
CA LYS A 188 3.72 1.44 -16.02
C LYS A 188 3.74 2.01 -14.60
N PHE A 189 4.42 1.33 -13.68
CA PHE A 189 4.65 1.86 -12.35
C PHE A 189 5.88 2.77 -12.33
N GLY A 190 5.73 3.93 -11.73
CA GLY A 190 6.83 4.78 -11.32
C GLY A 190 7.40 4.34 -9.97
N ASP A 191 8.14 5.24 -9.36
CA ASP A 191 8.71 5.08 -8.02
C ASP A 191 8.20 6.19 -7.11
N SER A 192 7.26 5.83 -6.22
CA SER A 192 6.67 6.81 -5.29
C SER A 192 7.67 7.34 -4.25
N ALA A 193 8.77 6.63 -3.98
CA ALA A 193 9.81 7.10 -3.05
C ALA A 193 10.67 8.25 -3.62
N GLN A 194 10.62 8.46 -4.94
CA GLN A 194 11.31 9.57 -5.58
C GLN A 194 10.47 10.83 -5.70
N MET A 195 9.17 10.74 -5.39
CA MET A 195 8.29 11.90 -5.47
C MET A 195 8.61 12.90 -4.35
N GLN A 196 8.61 14.16 -4.71
CA GLN A 196 8.90 15.27 -3.79
C GLN A 196 7.81 16.33 -3.86
N PRO A 197 7.60 17.12 -2.80
CA PRO A 197 6.70 18.27 -2.84
C PRO A 197 7.07 19.22 -3.98
N GLY A 198 6.08 19.58 -4.80
CA GLY A 198 6.24 20.38 -6.00
C GLY A 198 6.30 19.57 -7.32
N ASP A 199 6.47 18.25 -7.27
CA ASP A 199 6.43 17.42 -8.47
C ASP A 199 5.03 17.40 -9.07
N TRP A 200 4.95 17.63 -10.38
CA TRP A 200 3.70 17.58 -11.11
C TRP A 200 3.11 16.19 -11.17
N VAL A 201 1.81 16.11 -10.90
CA VAL A 201 1.03 14.88 -11.00
C VAL A 201 -0.30 15.10 -11.69
N MET A 202 -0.84 14.02 -12.23
CA MET A 202 -2.14 13.99 -12.88
C MET A 202 -2.96 12.82 -12.36
N ALA A 203 -4.16 13.08 -11.87
CA ALA A 203 -5.14 12.08 -11.53
C ALA A 203 -6.08 11.84 -12.71
N ILE A 204 -6.35 10.57 -13.00
CA ILE A 204 -7.38 10.17 -13.96
C ILE A 204 -8.41 9.33 -13.20
N GLY A 205 -9.69 9.68 -13.39
CA GLY A 205 -10.83 8.91 -12.92
C GLY A 205 -11.84 8.71 -14.03
N ASN A 206 -12.76 7.77 -13.82
CA ASN A 206 -13.88 7.54 -14.72
C ASN A 206 -15.19 7.48 -13.92
N PRO A 207 -15.58 8.61 -13.29
CA PRO A 207 -16.83 8.68 -12.55
C PRO A 207 -17.99 8.45 -13.52
N PHE A 208 -18.93 7.60 -13.12
CA PHE A 208 -20.18 7.35 -13.86
C PHE A 208 -20.04 6.67 -15.25
N GLY A 209 -18.84 6.32 -15.71
CA GLY A 209 -18.62 5.67 -17.01
C GLY A 209 -18.94 6.53 -18.23
N LEU A 210 -19.17 7.84 -18.05
CA LEU A 210 -19.57 8.75 -19.14
C LEU A 210 -18.37 9.34 -19.89
N ALA A 211 -17.33 9.75 -19.15
CA ALA A 211 -16.08 10.27 -19.71
C ALA A 211 -15.01 10.26 -18.61
N HIS A 212 -13.75 10.16 -18.99
CA HIS A 212 -12.64 10.33 -18.06
C HIS A 212 -12.60 11.77 -17.55
N THR A 213 -12.42 11.88 -16.23
CA THR A 213 -12.09 13.15 -15.58
C THR A 213 -10.57 13.17 -15.35
N VAL A 214 -9.94 14.23 -15.80
CA VAL A 214 -8.50 14.48 -15.61
C VAL A 214 -8.34 15.71 -14.74
N SER A 215 -7.57 15.60 -13.69
CA SER A 215 -7.13 16.72 -12.88
C SER A 215 -5.61 16.74 -12.77
N VAL A 216 -5.02 17.94 -12.74
CA VAL A 216 -3.58 18.15 -12.66
C VAL A 216 -3.28 18.99 -11.44
N GLY A 217 -2.21 18.67 -10.76
CA GLY A 217 -1.71 19.37 -9.57
C GLY A 217 -0.28 18.97 -9.29
N VAL A 218 0.13 19.12 -8.04
CA VAL A 218 1.46 18.74 -7.58
C VAL A 218 1.37 17.82 -6.36
N ILE A 219 2.44 17.12 -6.05
CA ILE A 219 2.62 16.51 -4.74
C ILE A 219 2.76 17.65 -3.71
N SER A 220 1.87 17.71 -2.75
CA SER A 220 1.89 18.70 -1.66
C SER A 220 2.71 18.23 -0.46
N ALA A 221 2.69 16.91 -0.19
CA ALA A 221 3.50 16.27 0.85
C ALA A 221 3.67 14.78 0.53
N THR A 222 4.78 14.20 1.01
CA THR A 222 5.04 12.77 1.06
C THR A 222 5.00 12.30 2.51
N GLU A 223 4.84 10.99 2.74
CA GLU A 223 4.86 10.39 4.09
C GLU A 223 3.85 11.07 5.05
N ARG A 224 2.69 11.48 4.53
CA ARG A 224 1.63 12.05 5.36
C ARG A 224 0.90 10.94 6.09
N PRO A 225 0.96 10.87 7.44
CA PRO A 225 0.19 9.88 8.20
C PRO A 225 -1.30 10.10 7.97
N PHE A 226 -1.96 9.12 7.38
CA PHE A 226 -3.40 9.11 7.16
C PHE A 226 -4.03 8.09 8.11
N PRO A 227 -4.99 8.49 8.97
CA PRO A 227 -5.63 7.58 9.90
C PRO A 227 -6.44 6.52 9.15
N ILE A 228 -6.24 5.27 9.56
CA ILE A 228 -7.04 4.13 9.16
C ILE A 228 -7.87 3.69 10.37
N THR A 229 -8.53 2.54 10.29
CA THR A 229 -9.26 1.95 11.42
C THR A 229 -8.35 1.59 12.60
N ASP A 230 -8.89 1.59 13.80
CA ASP A 230 -8.26 1.14 15.06
C ASP A 230 -7.01 1.95 15.48
N GLY A 231 -6.99 3.25 15.18
CA GLY A 231 -5.90 4.15 15.59
C GLY A 231 -4.58 3.90 14.85
N ARG A 232 -4.63 3.17 13.72
CA ARG A 232 -3.51 2.98 12.81
C ARG A 232 -3.45 4.09 11.79
N SER A 233 -2.28 4.36 11.26
CA SER A 233 -2.06 5.26 10.13
C SER A 233 -1.21 4.58 9.07
N GLN A 234 -1.40 5.01 7.83
CA GLN A 234 -0.51 4.68 6.71
C GLN A 234 0.00 5.98 6.10
N ASP A 235 1.22 5.92 5.57
CA ASP A 235 1.75 7.06 4.84
C ASP A 235 1.10 7.15 3.46
N VAL A 236 0.65 8.35 3.11
CA VAL A 236 0.05 8.64 1.80
C VAL A 236 0.76 9.81 1.14
N LEU A 237 0.63 9.88 -0.19
CA LEU A 237 0.97 11.05 -0.97
C LEU A 237 -0.19 12.04 -0.86
N GLN A 238 0.12 13.29 -0.50
CA GLN A 238 -0.85 14.39 -0.55
C GLN A 238 -0.67 15.15 -1.86
N THR A 239 -1.80 15.51 -2.51
CA THR A 239 -1.80 16.30 -3.76
C THR A 239 -2.93 17.34 -3.74
N ASP A 240 -2.75 18.43 -4.46
CA ASP A 240 -3.80 19.42 -4.76
C ASP A 240 -4.50 19.14 -6.09
N ALA A 241 -4.06 18.13 -6.86
CA ALA A 241 -4.86 17.59 -7.96
C ALA A 241 -6.26 17.22 -7.42
N ALA A 242 -7.32 17.67 -8.10
CA ALA A 242 -8.67 17.48 -7.62
C ALA A 242 -9.06 16.00 -7.60
N ILE A 243 -9.08 15.40 -6.41
CA ILE A 243 -9.62 14.07 -6.14
C ILE A 243 -11.05 14.24 -5.64
N ASN A 244 -11.98 13.56 -6.27
CA ASN A 244 -13.41 13.61 -5.93
C ASN A 244 -13.99 12.20 -5.98
N PRO A 245 -15.18 11.96 -5.41
CA PRO A 245 -15.89 10.70 -5.58
C PRO A 245 -15.97 10.30 -7.06
N GLY A 246 -15.54 9.06 -7.35
CA GLY A 246 -15.40 8.54 -8.70
C GLY A 246 -13.96 8.49 -9.24
N ASN A 247 -13.01 9.26 -8.68
CA ASN A 247 -11.58 9.10 -8.98
C ASN A 247 -10.91 8.04 -8.09
N SER A 248 -11.57 7.65 -6.99
CA SER A 248 -11.06 6.62 -6.06
C SER A 248 -10.77 5.31 -6.79
N GLY A 249 -9.59 4.74 -6.56
CA GLY A 249 -9.08 3.57 -7.27
C GLY A 249 -8.38 3.88 -8.59
N GLY A 250 -8.48 5.10 -9.11
CA GLY A 250 -7.78 5.56 -10.31
C GLY A 250 -6.31 5.87 -10.06
N PRO A 251 -5.50 5.99 -11.12
CA PRO A 251 -4.08 6.27 -11.00
C PRO A 251 -3.79 7.74 -10.72
N LEU A 252 -2.78 7.98 -9.87
CA LEU A 252 -2.03 9.24 -9.82
C LEU A 252 -0.75 9.05 -10.64
N LEU A 253 -0.57 9.85 -11.68
CA LEU A 253 0.48 9.71 -12.67
C LEU A 253 1.52 10.83 -12.53
N ASN A 254 2.79 10.52 -12.75
CA ASN A 254 3.85 11.52 -12.92
C ASN A 254 3.89 12.07 -14.34
N VAL A 255 4.82 12.99 -14.61
CA VAL A 255 5.00 13.63 -15.93
C VAL A 255 5.48 12.67 -17.04
N ARG A 256 5.81 11.43 -16.73
CA ARG A 256 6.10 10.37 -17.70
C ARG A 256 4.91 9.46 -17.99
N GLY A 257 3.77 9.72 -17.35
CA GLY A 257 2.59 8.85 -17.43
C GLY A 257 2.73 7.55 -16.64
N GLU A 258 3.60 7.51 -15.64
CA GLU A 258 3.80 6.35 -14.78
C GLU A 258 3.00 6.53 -13.49
N VAL A 259 2.40 5.43 -13.00
CA VAL A 259 1.61 5.45 -11.78
C VAL A 259 2.54 5.59 -10.58
N VAL A 260 2.36 6.65 -9.80
CA VAL A 260 3.06 6.91 -8.54
C VAL A 260 2.16 6.73 -7.32
N GLY A 261 0.84 6.65 -7.52
CA GLY A 261 -0.11 6.39 -6.45
C GLY A 261 -1.46 5.91 -6.94
N VAL A 262 -2.28 5.42 -6.01
CA VAL A 262 -3.69 5.07 -6.22
C VAL A 262 -4.52 6.09 -5.48
N ASN A 263 -5.32 6.88 -6.19
CA ASN A 263 -6.20 7.88 -5.59
C ASN A 263 -7.17 7.22 -4.63
N THR A 264 -7.33 7.73 -3.40
CA THR A 264 -8.16 7.04 -2.40
C THR A 264 -9.14 7.95 -1.69
N ALA A 265 -8.71 9.05 -1.12
CA ALA A 265 -9.53 9.85 -0.22
C ALA A 265 -9.30 11.35 -0.41
N ILE A 266 -10.21 12.14 0.13
CA ILE A 266 -10.07 13.58 0.27
C ILE A 266 -10.23 13.97 1.74
N TYR A 267 -9.56 15.03 2.15
CA TYR A 267 -9.91 15.71 3.39
C TYR A 267 -11.07 16.67 3.09
N THR A 268 -12.22 16.48 3.74
CA THR A 268 -13.35 17.38 3.61
C THR A 268 -13.70 17.98 4.96
N ASP A 269 -14.05 19.27 4.99
CA ASP A 269 -14.76 19.85 6.12
C ASP A 269 -16.24 19.42 6.02
N SER A 270 -16.83 18.97 7.12
CA SER A 270 -18.25 18.56 7.23
C SER A 270 -19.24 19.58 6.67
N ARG A 271 -18.80 20.79 6.39
CA ARG A 271 -19.61 21.90 5.85
C ARG A 271 -19.52 22.06 4.34
N GLN A 272 -18.52 21.43 3.68
CA GLN A 272 -18.31 21.53 2.22
C GLN A 272 -18.11 20.15 1.62
N ALA A 273 -19.09 19.70 0.85
CA ALA A 273 -18.95 18.50 0.04
C ALA A 273 -18.04 18.77 -1.17
N GLY A 274 -16.87 18.15 -1.23
CA GLY A 274 -15.96 18.24 -2.37
C GLY A 274 -14.50 18.48 -1.98
N ASN A 275 -13.63 18.45 -2.98
CA ASN A 275 -12.20 18.67 -2.82
C ASN A 275 -11.92 20.15 -2.49
N ILE A 276 -11.14 20.37 -1.43
CA ILE A 276 -10.68 21.70 -0.98
C ILE A 276 -9.18 21.90 -1.26
N GLY A 277 -8.60 21.16 -2.22
CA GLY A 277 -7.16 21.19 -2.52
C GLY A 277 -6.34 20.20 -1.66
N ILE A 278 -6.99 19.24 -1.01
CA ILE A 278 -6.32 18.21 -0.20
C ILE A 278 -6.86 16.84 -0.63
N GLY A 279 -6.13 16.19 -1.54
CA GLY A 279 -6.37 14.84 -1.99
C GLY A 279 -5.26 13.92 -1.50
N PHE A 280 -5.56 12.62 -1.37
CA PHE A 280 -4.62 11.60 -0.93
C PHE A 280 -4.57 10.44 -1.91
N ALA A 281 -3.36 9.89 -2.08
CA ALA A 281 -3.13 8.69 -2.86
C ALA A 281 -2.21 7.73 -2.11
N ILE A 282 -2.52 6.44 -2.21
CA ILE A 282 -1.68 5.37 -1.66
C ILE A 282 -0.43 5.28 -2.51
N PRO A 283 0.79 5.33 -1.92
CA PRO A 283 2.03 5.23 -2.69
C PRO A 283 2.09 3.92 -3.48
N ILE A 284 2.46 3.99 -4.76
CA ILE A 284 2.48 2.79 -5.62
C ILE A 284 3.48 1.74 -5.15
N ASN A 285 4.58 2.13 -4.50
CA ASN A 285 5.54 1.19 -3.95
C ASN A 285 4.91 0.29 -2.87
N THR A 286 4.04 0.86 -2.01
CA THR A 286 3.27 0.09 -1.02
C THR A 286 2.40 -0.97 -1.71
N VAL A 287 1.66 -0.58 -2.74
CA VAL A 287 0.80 -1.51 -3.48
C VAL A 287 1.61 -2.56 -4.22
N ARG A 288 2.74 -2.18 -4.83
CA ARG A 288 3.64 -3.08 -5.54
C ARG A 288 4.20 -4.17 -4.63
N GLU A 289 4.57 -3.83 -3.40
CA GLU A 289 5.03 -4.81 -2.41
C GLU A 289 3.94 -5.81 -2.01
N LEU A 290 2.67 -5.39 -2.05
CA LEU A 290 1.53 -6.23 -1.71
C LEU A 290 1.02 -7.07 -2.88
N LEU A 291 1.34 -6.73 -4.13
CA LEU A 291 0.82 -7.42 -5.32
C LEU A 291 0.98 -8.95 -5.30
N PRO A 292 2.12 -9.53 -4.87
CA PRO A 292 2.23 -10.99 -4.77
C PRO A 292 1.22 -11.61 -3.82
N GLN A 293 0.92 -10.95 -2.70
CA GLN A 293 -0.07 -11.41 -1.72
C GLN A 293 -1.50 -11.18 -2.22
N LEU A 294 -1.78 -10.03 -2.83
CA LEU A 294 -3.07 -9.77 -3.49
C LEU A 294 -3.37 -10.81 -4.56
N ARG A 295 -2.38 -11.20 -5.36
CA ARG A 295 -2.52 -12.29 -6.36
C ARG A 295 -2.75 -13.66 -5.72
N ALA A 296 -2.19 -13.90 -4.54
CA ALA A 296 -2.42 -15.13 -3.77
C ALA A 296 -3.78 -15.15 -3.05
N GLY A 297 -4.57 -14.07 -3.17
CA GLY A 297 -5.92 -13.97 -2.61
C GLY A 297 -5.99 -13.45 -1.18
N LYS A 298 -4.86 -13.35 -0.47
CA LYS A 298 -4.85 -12.92 0.93
C LYS A 298 -3.59 -12.14 1.27
N VAL A 299 -3.79 -10.96 1.84
CA VAL A 299 -2.71 -10.19 2.45
C VAL A 299 -2.61 -10.56 3.92
N THR A 300 -1.44 -11.05 4.31
CA THR A 300 -1.17 -11.50 5.66
C THR A 300 -0.40 -10.42 6.42
N ARG A 301 -0.89 -10.05 7.60
CA ARG A 301 -0.30 -9.02 8.47
C ARG A 301 0.05 -9.61 9.82
N GLY A 302 1.20 -9.20 10.34
CA GLY A 302 1.61 -9.55 11.70
C GLY A 302 0.91 -8.69 12.75
N VAL A 303 0.66 -9.30 13.91
CA VAL A 303 0.17 -8.62 15.11
C VAL A 303 0.84 -9.20 16.36
N ILE A 304 1.06 -8.34 17.37
CA ILE A 304 1.54 -8.78 18.69
C ILE A 304 0.53 -8.57 19.82
N GLY A 305 -0.59 -7.90 19.52
CA GLY A 305 -1.68 -7.73 20.47
C GLY A 305 -1.37 -6.72 21.59
N VAL A 306 -0.83 -5.56 21.23
CA VAL A 306 -0.64 -4.41 22.12
C VAL A 306 -1.32 -3.16 21.53
N SER A 307 -1.81 -2.30 22.40
CA SER A 307 -2.10 -0.92 22.05
C SER A 307 -0.90 -0.08 22.45
N VAL A 308 -0.39 0.73 21.51
CA VAL A 308 0.79 1.58 21.75
C VAL A 308 0.48 3.05 21.49
N GLY A 309 1.09 3.91 22.27
CA GLY A 309 0.98 5.36 22.19
C GLY A 309 2.34 6.04 22.04
N THR A 310 2.26 7.35 21.77
CA THR A 310 3.43 8.22 21.80
C THR A 310 3.81 8.49 23.26
N ILE A 311 5.10 8.52 23.56
CA ILE A 311 5.60 8.81 24.90
C ILE A 311 5.31 10.29 25.25
N PRO A 312 4.59 10.60 26.35
CA PRO A 312 4.38 11.97 26.79
C PRO A 312 5.71 12.63 27.21
N LEU A 313 5.84 13.95 27.00
CA LEU A 313 7.07 14.68 27.35
C LEU A 313 7.35 14.66 28.84
N ASP A 314 6.33 14.75 29.65
CA ASP A 314 6.38 14.74 31.11
C ASP A 314 6.67 13.34 31.71
N ALA A 315 6.55 12.28 30.92
CA ALA A 315 6.84 10.91 31.33
C ALA A 315 8.31 10.50 31.09
N LEU A 316 9.10 11.28 30.35
CA LEU A 316 10.47 10.89 29.97
C LEU A 316 11.37 10.58 31.17
N GLU A 317 11.36 11.42 32.19
CA GLU A 317 12.19 11.25 33.41
C GLU A 317 11.75 10.01 34.21
N GLN A 318 10.44 9.79 34.30
CA GLN A 318 9.88 8.61 34.99
C GLN A 318 10.26 7.31 34.28
N LEU A 319 10.25 7.33 32.93
CA LEU A 319 10.60 6.19 32.10
C LEU A 319 12.13 6.02 31.92
N GLY A 320 12.95 6.97 32.37
CA GLY A 320 14.40 6.94 32.22
C GLY A 320 14.88 7.19 30.78
N LEU A 321 14.08 7.89 29.98
CA LEU A 321 14.37 8.22 28.59
C LEU A 321 14.95 9.63 28.47
N LYS A 322 15.91 9.81 27.54
CA LYS A 322 16.47 11.12 27.21
C LYS A 322 15.69 11.82 26.10
N GLU A 323 14.99 11.05 25.29
CA GLU A 323 14.21 11.51 24.13
C GLU A 323 12.96 10.64 23.94
N ARG A 324 12.02 11.07 23.09
CA ARG A 324 10.76 10.36 22.83
C ARG A 324 10.95 9.20 21.86
N ALA A 325 12.01 8.41 22.03
CA ALA A 325 12.29 7.23 21.21
C ALA A 325 11.62 5.99 21.80
N GLY A 326 10.88 5.27 20.96
CA GLY A 326 10.14 4.07 21.35
C GLY A 326 8.63 4.20 21.23
N ALA A 327 7.94 3.13 21.60
CA ALA A 327 6.47 3.03 21.62
C ALA A 327 6.00 2.63 23.03
N LEU A 328 5.21 3.51 23.67
CA LEU A 328 4.67 3.25 25.01
C LEU A 328 3.47 2.29 24.92
N VAL A 329 3.56 1.17 25.62
CA VAL A 329 2.47 0.18 25.71
C VAL A 329 1.39 0.69 26.66
N SER A 330 0.21 0.99 26.14
CA SER A 330 -0.95 1.40 26.93
C SER A 330 -1.80 0.23 27.41
N SER A 331 -1.89 -0.85 26.62
CA SER A 331 -2.59 -2.07 26.98
C SER A 331 -2.03 -3.28 26.24
N VAL A 332 -2.25 -4.46 26.81
CA VAL A 332 -1.82 -5.75 26.25
C VAL A 332 -3.03 -6.68 26.20
N ASN A 333 -3.30 -7.27 25.05
CA ASN A 333 -4.40 -8.22 24.89
C ASN A 333 -4.09 -9.51 25.63
N SER A 334 -4.97 -9.89 26.56
CA SER A 334 -4.81 -11.11 27.35
C SER A 334 -4.73 -12.35 26.45
N GLY A 335 -3.73 -13.21 26.72
CA GLY A 335 -3.48 -14.40 25.91
C GLY A 335 -2.92 -14.17 24.52
N GLY A 336 -2.72 -12.91 24.10
CA GLY A 336 -2.08 -12.56 22.83
C GLY A 336 -0.56 -12.77 22.84
N PRO A 337 0.11 -12.61 21.69
CA PRO A 337 1.56 -12.81 21.55
C PRO A 337 2.41 -12.01 22.54
N ALA A 338 2.14 -10.72 22.69
CA ALA A 338 2.87 -9.86 23.61
C ALA A 338 2.65 -10.25 25.08
N SER A 339 1.40 -10.65 25.46
CA SER A 339 1.10 -11.15 26.80
C SER A 339 1.89 -12.42 27.11
N LYS A 340 1.96 -13.35 26.14
CA LYS A 340 2.74 -14.60 26.27
C LYS A 340 4.25 -14.34 26.34
N ALA A 341 4.72 -13.28 25.68
CA ALA A 341 6.10 -12.84 25.72
C ALA A 341 6.46 -12.08 27.02
N GLY A 342 5.47 -11.76 27.86
CA GLY A 342 5.68 -11.04 29.11
C GLY A 342 5.76 -9.52 28.98
N VAL A 343 5.16 -8.94 27.92
CA VAL A 343 4.97 -7.49 27.81
C VAL A 343 3.87 -7.05 28.76
N GLU A 344 4.07 -5.91 29.40
CA GLU A 344 3.14 -5.32 30.37
C GLU A 344 2.76 -3.88 29.97
N PRO A 345 1.57 -3.40 30.38
CA PRO A 345 1.25 -1.98 30.24
C PRO A 345 2.28 -1.12 30.98
N GLY A 346 2.70 -0.01 30.36
CA GLY A 346 3.78 0.85 30.87
C GLY A 346 5.17 0.54 30.30
N ASP A 347 5.37 -0.60 29.65
CA ASP A 347 6.61 -0.87 28.91
C ASP A 347 6.80 0.14 27.77
N VAL A 348 8.05 0.49 27.48
CA VAL A 348 8.41 1.20 26.25
C VAL A 348 9.16 0.23 25.35
N ILE A 349 8.61 -0.08 24.19
CA ILE A 349 9.29 -0.92 23.20
C ILE A 349 10.31 -0.04 22.46
N VAL A 350 11.60 -0.37 22.64
CA VAL A 350 12.72 0.39 22.11
C VAL A 350 13.47 -0.30 20.97
N GLU A 351 13.32 -1.62 20.84
CA GLU A 351 13.89 -2.40 19.74
C GLU A 351 12.93 -3.54 19.34
N PHE A 352 12.79 -3.79 18.05
CA PHE A 352 12.00 -4.87 17.50
C PHE A 352 12.76 -5.51 16.33
N ASN A 353 12.94 -6.85 16.41
CA ASN A 353 13.67 -7.65 15.41
C ASN A 353 15.05 -7.06 15.05
N GLY A 354 15.81 -6.64 16.08
CA GLY A 354 17.16 -6.09 15.94
C GLY A 354 17.22 -4.66 15.39
N LYS A 355 16.09 -3.98 15.19
CA LYS A 355 16.00 -2.59 14.73
C LYS A 355 15.49 -1.71 15.84
N ALA A 356 16.10 -0.52 16.01
CA ALA A 356 15.61 0.48 16.96
C ALA A 356 14.22 0.97 16.56
N VAL A 357 13.35 1.15 17.55
CA VAL A 357 12.02 1.72 17.41
C VAL A 357 12.08 3.21 17.75
N ARG A 358 11.87 4.09 16.79
CA ARG A 358 11.90 5.55 17.02
C ARG A 358 10.56 6.09 17.50
N ASN A 359 9.47 5.47 17.10
CA ASN A 359 8.12 5.90 17.47
C ASN A 359 7.11 4.77 17.30
N ARG A 360 5.88 5.03 17.72
CA ARG A 360 4.74 4.12 17.64
C ARG A 360 4.49 3.60 16.22
N ASP A 361 4.47 4.49 15.24
CA ASP A 361 4.07 4.17 13.86
C ASP A 361 5.12 3.27 13.19
N GLU A 362 6.39 3.49 13.49
CA GLU A 362 7.48 2.62 13.03
C GLU A 362 7.37 1.21 13.61
N LEU A 363 7.06 1.08 14.91
CA LEU A 363 6.82 -0.24 15.52
C LEU A 363 5.66 -0.95 14.83
N VAL A 364 4.53 -0.27 14.65
CA VAL A 364 3.36 -0.85 13.95
C VAL A 364 3.74 -1.31 12.56
N GLY A 365 4.49 -0.49 11.80
CA GLY A 365 4.98 -0.85 10.47
C GLY A 365 5.93 -2.06 10.48
N MET A 366 6.82 -2.19 11.46
CA MET A 366 7.72 -3.35 11.61
C MET A 366 6.93 -4.62 11.93
N VAL A 367 5.99 -4.56 12.88
CA VAL A 367 5.17 -5.70 13.29
C VAL A 367 4.30 -6.19 12.14
N THR A 368 3.58 -5.29 11.46
CA THR A 368 2.66 -5.64 10.37
C THR A 368 3.37 -6.25 9.16
N ARG A 369 4.62 -5.87 8.89
CA ARG A 369 5.44 -6.45 7.83
C ARG A 369 6.13 -7.76 8.23
N THR A 370 6.16 -8.11 9.52
CA THR A 370 6.77 -9.37 9.97
C THR A 370 5.79 -10.52 9.74
N ARG A 371 6.29 -11.59 9.11
CA ARG A 371 5.46 -12.77 8.77
C ARG A 371 4.90 -13.44 10.03
N PRO A 372 3.60 -13.72 10.12
CA PRO A 372 3.01 -14.51 11.18
C PRO A 372 3.70 -15.86 11.36
N GLY A 373 3.74 -16.34 12.61
CA GLY A 373 4.46 -17.53 13.01
C GLY A 373 5.97 -17.34 13.24
N THR A 374 6.52 -16.15 12.90
CA THR A 374 7.94 -15.84 13.15
C THR A 374 8.11 -15.39 14.61
N THR A 375 9.09 -15.95 15.31
CA THR A 375 9.52 -15.45 16.63
C THR A 375 10.68 -14.47 16.44
N VAL A 376 10.56 -13.27 17.02
CA VAL A 376 11.55 -12.20 16.89
C VAL A 376 11.94 -11.64 18.25
N PRO A 377 13.21 -11.23 18.42
CA PRO A 377 13.64 -10.54 19.63
C PRO A 377 13.06 -9.13 19.70
N MET A 378 12.70 -8.72 20.90
CA MET A 378 12.19 -7.40 21.22
C MET A 378 12.83 -6.90 22.51
N LYS A 379 13.19 -5.61 22.59
CA LYS A 379 13.61 -4.99 23.85
C LYS A 379 12.54 -4.02 24.33
N VAL A 380 12.25 -4.12 25.59
CA VAL A 380 11.39 -3.18 26.30
C VAL A 380 12.16 -2.52 27.44
N LEU A 381 11.83 -1.27 27.72
CA LEU A 381 12.26 -0.57 28.91
C LEU A 381 11.11 -0.62 29.92
N ARG A 382 11.34 -1.27 31.05
CA ARG A 382 10.41 -1.38 32.19
C ARG A 382 11.12 -0.94 33.47
N ASP A 383 10.54 0.00 34.20
CA ASP A 383 11.15 0.54 35.44
C ASP A 383 12.60 1.01 35.23
N LYS A 384 12.89 1.66 34.10
CA LYS A 384 14.23 2.14 33.70
C LYS A 384 15.23 1.02 33.39
N VAL A 385 14.80 -0.26 33.34
CA VAL A 385 15.65 -1.43 33.07
C VAL A 385 15.27 -2.02 31.72
N GLU A 386 16.27 -2.25 30.85
CA GLU A 386 16.06 -2.96 29.59
C GLU A 386 15.79 -4.45 29.85
N LYS A 387 14.73 -4.97 29.26
CA LYS A 387 14.39 -6.40 29.25
C LYS A 387 14.35 -6.90 27.82
N ARG A 388 14.93 -8.07 27.58
CA ARG A 388 14.83 -8.77 26.30
C ARG A 388 13.73 -9.78 26.37
N LEU A 389 12.86 -9.77 25.38
CA LEU A 389 11.71 -10.65 25.23
C LEU A 389 11.75 -11.28 23.84
N GLU A 390 11.15 -12.45 23.71
CA GLU A 390 10.93 -13.13 22.44
C GLU A 390 9.43 -13.13 22.17
N VAL A 391 9.00 -12.53 21.06
CA VAL A 391 7.59 -12.46 20.69
C VAL A 391 7.33 -13.23 19.40
N THR A 392 6.38 -14.15 19.43
CA THR A 392 5.90 -14.85 18.22
C THR A 392 4.78 -14.04 17.60
N ILE A 393 4.96 -13.66 16.36
CA ILE A 393 3.99 -12.84 15.63
C ILE A 393 2.75 -13.70 15.31
N ASP A 394 1.58 -13.19 15.60
CA ASP A 394 0.31 -13.80 15.21
C ASP A 394 -0.24 -13.16 13.92
N GLU A 395 -1.24 -13.79 13.32
CA GLU A 395 -1.90 -13.25 12.13
C GLU A 395 -3.00 -12.26 12.55
N LEU A 396 -2.96 -11.07 11.96
CA LEU A 396 -4.04 -10.10 12.09
C LEU A 396 -5.23 -10.56 11.26
N ASN A 397 -6.31 -10.96 11.91
CA ASN A 397 -7.59 -11.24 11.25
C ASN A 397 -8.35 -9.91 11.05
N LEU A 398 -8.62 -9.57 9.80
CA LEU A 398 -9.36 -8.38 9.36
C LEU A 398 -10.75 -8.75 8.88
#